data_5f6a1964ca5f3dab3ead4995d9c8b8cb
#
_entry.id   5f6a1964ca5f3dab3ead4995d9c8b8cb
#
_cell.length_a   1.000
_cell.length_b   1.000
_cell.length_c   1.000
_cell.angle_alpha   90.00
_cell.angle_beta   90.00
_cell.angle_gamma   90.00
#
_symmetry.space_group_name_H-M   'P 1'
#
loop_
_entity.id
_entity.type
_entity.pdbx_description
1 polymer ?
#
loop_
_entity_poly.entity_id
_entity_poly.type
_entity_poly.pdbx_seq_one_letter_code
_entity_poly.pdbx_strand_id
1 'polypeptide(L)'
;MMLFSHTTGIHYTDETVEWAVLRKSRKGLEKLREGSLPVPAGFFQQENAPLFPAGVLADIRKNFRGIVTVSLPSSQLLMRMLELPSTDPEELKGMVGLQMDQISPFPVDQLTVSYEVLRQTENHSRVLAVAAQRKTVDALGDLFKAQNVYIRSLDAEVLAWWSLLIAHGQVLCQGRVMLILEEHTEFSMIVVDEGVPVCFRSLELFHNFTDETVMREIVDEVSYTLLSLETEYGRREITGVLFWSESEIPPLLCDLLREKCGTEVVLHDLRSIPPVSEGLALRTIERRLHHVELVPREWIDLQRRKRLMKAATIASTAVLSVWLAAIAVAGAVFSIEQASCNRVRREAAKYEGPARAAQTAREEMLALEKYADRSHSALECLREISAALPDGVEINSFTYKKGEAVSLRGSSGRAEAVYDFFQKLGASGIFEGVKDQPVSTRTVKDRRVSTFSITADLPKTKPEGKP
;
A
#
# COMPACT_ATOMS: atom_id res chain seq x y z
N MET A 1 -3.26 12.21 -1.06
CA MET A 1 -1.88 12.06 -1.54
C MET A 1 -0.96 12.46 -0.40
N MET A 2 -0.49 11.49 0.42
CA MET A 2 0.45 11.80 1.51
C MET A 2 1.80 12.13 0.86
N LEU A 3 2.22 13.37 0.97
CA LEU A 3 3.58 13.81 0.69
C LEU A 3 4.51 13.10 1.69
N PHE A 4 5.13 11.99 1.28
CA PHE A 4 6.22 11.43 2.04
C PHE A 4 7.35 12.45 2.00
N SER A 5 7.55 13.13 3.10
CA SER A 5 8.59 14.16 3.21
C SER A 5 10.00 13.59 3.33
N HIS A 6 10.12 12.29 3.55
CA HIS A 6 11.40 11.63 3.82
C HIS A 6 11.57 10.38 2.97
N THR A 7 12.79 10.14 2.52
CA THR A 7 13.19 8.93 1.79
C THR A 7 14.57 8.50 2.27
N THR A 8 14.73 7.20 2.45
CA THR A 8 16.01 6.57 2.78
C THR A 8 16.48 5.77 1.57
N GLY A 9 17.60 6.14 0.97
CA GLY A 9 18.32 5.34 0.01
C GLY A 9 19.32 4.45 0.72
N ILE A 10 19.45 3.22 0.28
CA ILE A 10 20.42 2.22 0.79
C ILE A 10 21.15 1.65 -0.41
N HIS A 11 22.45 1.73 -0.37
CA HIS A 11 23.35 1.12 -1.33
C HIS A 11 24.29 0.16 -0.61
N TYR A 12 24.72 -0.89 -1.28
CA TYR A 12 25.66 -1.86 -0.72
C TYR A 12 26.61 -2.36 -1.79
N THR A 13 27.83 -2.47 -1.39
CA THR A 13 28.92 -3.08 -2.16
C THR A 13 29.44 -4.32 -1.43
N ASP A 14 30.48 -4.92 -1.93
CA ASP A 14 31.17 -6.01 -1.25
C ASP A 14 31.94 -5.55 0.02
N GLU A 15 32.25 -4.26 0.14
CA GLU A 15 32.99 -3.68 1.27
C GLU A 15 32.11 -2.90 2.24
N THR A 16 31.08 -2.19 1.75
CA THR A 16 30.30 -1.25 2.56
C THR A 16 28.80 -1.32 2.33
N VAL A 17 28.05 -0.92 3.35
CA VAL A 17 26.62 -0.59 3.24
C VAL A 17 26.44 0.87 3.60
N GLU A 18 25.94 1.64 2.67
CA GLU A 18 25.70 3.06 2.80
C GLU A 18 24.20 3.38 2.87
N TRP A 19 23.87 4.44 3.60
CA TRP A 19 22.52 4.97 3.62
C TRP A 19 22.52 6.49 3.66
N ALA A 20 21.55 7.08 3.00
CA ALA A 20 21.28 8.51 3.06
C ALA A 20 19.78 8.76 3.26
N VAL A 21 19.46 9.74 4.09
CA VAL A 21 18.06 10.15 4.36
C VAL A 21 17.88 11.56 3.84
N LEU A 22 17.04 11.70 2.81
CA LEU A 22 16.66 12.98 2.24
C LEU A 22 15.24 13.38 2.65
N ARG A 23 15.02 14.67 2.74
CA ARG A 23 13.72 15.29 2.98
C ARG A 23 13.41 16.32 1.90
N LYS A 24 12.20 16.24 1.32
CA LYS A 24 11.66 17.31 0.48
C LYS A 24 10.98 18.34 1.37
N SER A 25 11.50 19.55 1.37
CA SER A 25 10.93 20.69 2.08
C SER A 25 10.46 21.76 1.07
N ARG A 26 9.76 22.80 1.57
CA ARG A 26 9.38 23.94 0.71
C ARG A 26 10.60 24.73 0.17
N LYS A 27 11.75 24.60 0.81
CA LYS A 27 13.01 25.28 0.43
C LYS A 27 13.88 24.44 -0.51
N GLY A 28 13.48 23.20 -0.84
CA GLY A 28 14.25 22.27 -1.66
C GLY A 28 14.48 20.92 -0.97
N LEU A 29 15.48 20.21 -1.47
CA LEU A 29 15.94 18.94 -0.91
C LEU A 29 16.94 19.22 0.22
N GLU A 30 16.81 18.46 1.29
CA GLU A 30 17.66 18.56 2.47
C GLU A 30 18.13 17.17 2.88
N LYS A 31 19.44 17.00 3.00
CA LYS A 31 20.04 15.78 3.54
C LYS A 31 19.99 15.85 5.07
N LEU A 32 19.29 14.89 5.67
CA LEU A 32 19.11 14.84 7.12
C LEU A 32 20.15 13.99 7.81
N ARG A 33 20.50 12.86 7.22
CA ARG A 33 21.45 11.89 7.77
C ARG A 33 22.08 11.11 6.63
N GLU A 34 23.31 10.69 6.86
CA GLU A 34 24.03 9.74 6.03
C GLU A 34 24.92 8.88 6.92
N GLY A 35 25.39 7.78 6.40
CA GLY A 35 26.38 6.95 7.06
C GLY A 35 26.71 5.73 6.23
N SER A 36 27.83 5.12 6.58
CA SER A 36 28.33 3.90 6.00
C SER A 36 28.76 2.94 7.11
N LEU A 37 28.59 1.64 6.90
CA LEU A 37 29.14 0.60 7.75
C LEU A 37 29.85 -0.44 6.89
N PRO A 38 30.99 -0.96 7.36
CA PRO A 38 31.72 -2.00 6.62
C PRO A 38 30.91 -3.32 6.61
N VAL A 39 30.98 -4.00 5.49
CA VAL A 39 30.53 -5.39 5.36
C VAL A 39 31.59 -6.30 5.98
N PRO A 40 31.21 -7.38 6.71
CA PRO A 40 32.18 -8.32 7.22
C PRO A 40 33.03 -8.91 6.11
N ALA A 41 34.36 -8.92 6.28
CA ALA A 41 35.28 -9.43 5.28
C ALA A 41 34.93 -10.86 4.83
N GLY A 42 34.92 -11.12 3.52
CA GLY A 42 34.59 -12.39 2.93
C GLY A 42 33.10 -12.77 3.01
N PHE A 43 32.22 -11.85 3.33
CA PHE A 43 30.77 -12.12 3.43
C PHE A 43 30.20 -12.66 2.11
N PHE A 44 30.46 -11.99 1.00
CA PHE A 44 29.95 -12.40 -0.32
C PHE A 44 30.76 -13.54 -0.96
N GLN A 45 31.91 -13.89 -0.41
CA GLN A 45 32.73 -15.03 -0.88
C GLN A 45 32.25 -16.39 -0.33
N GLN A 46 31.28 -16.39 0.59
CA GLN A 46 30.72 -17.61 1.15
C GLN A 46 29.81 -18.30 0.14
N GLU A 47 29.88 -19.62 0.05
CA GLU A 47 28.93 -20.40 -0.73
C GLU A 47 27.52 -20.21 -0.18
N ASN A 48 26.60 -19.70 -1.01
CA ASN A 48 25.25 -19.28 -0.63
C ASN A 48 25.17 -18.04 0.29
N ALA A 49 26.09 -17.09 0.16
CA ALA A 49 25.99 -15.81 0.84
C ALA A 49 24.62 -15.14 0.57
N PRO A 50 23.96 -14.59 1.60
CA PRO A 50 22.76 -13.80 1.37
C PRO A 50 23.11 -12.52 0.61
N LEU A 51 22.16 -12.04 -0.19
CA LEU A 51 22.32 -10.84 -1.05
C LEU A 51 22.63 -9.54 -0.28
N PHE A 52 22.42 -9.54 1.04
CA PHE A 52 22.64 -8.37 1.86
C PHE A 52 23.00 -8.80 3.30
N PRO A 53 23.93 -8.11 3.98
CA PRO A 53 24.36 -8.47 5.35
C PRO A 53 23.27 -8.10 6.39
N ALA A 54 22.52 -9.11 6.83
CA ALA A 54 21.40 -8.94 7.76
C ALA A 54 21.80 -8.30 9.10
N GLY A 55 23.03 -8.56 9.58
CA GLY A 55 23.57 -7.94 10.80
C GLY A 55 23.71 -6.44 10.67
N VAL A 56 24.30 -5.99 9.56
CA VAL A 56 24.44 -4.55 9.25
C VAL A 56 23.08 -3.88 9.13
N LEU A 57 22.11 -4.54 8.48
CA LEU A 57 20.75 -4.02 8.36
C LEU A 57 20.10 -3.80 9.75
N ALA A 58 20.30 -4.73 10.68
CA ALA A 58 19.77 -4.59 12.05
C ALA A 58 20.31 -3.34 12.76
N ASP A 59 21.57 -2.99 12.51
CA ASP A 59 22.22 -1.82 13.12
C ASP A 59 21.76 -0.49 12.51
N ILE A 60 21.63 -0.43 11.17
CA ILE A 60 21.30 0.81 10.46
C ILE A 60 19.80 1.12 10.42
N ARG A 61 18.91 0.14 10.56
CA ARG A 61 17.44 0.32 10.42
C ARG A 61 16.84 1.42 11.29
N LYS A 62 17.43 1.72 12.44
CA LYS A 62 16.99 2.79 13.35
C LYS A 62 17.12 4.19 12.74
N ASN A 63 17.99 4.33 11.73
CA ASN A 63 18.25 5.59 11.04
C ASN A 63 17.24 5.85 9.91
N PHE A 64 16.53 4.83 9.42
CA PHE A 64 15.65 4.93 8.28
C PHE A 64 14.43 5.78 8.56
N ARG A 65 14.02 6.55 7.56
CA ARG A 65 12.84 7.42 7.61
C ARG A 65 12.10 7.38 6.27
N GLY A 66 10.80 7.31 6.32
CA GLY A 66 9.94 7.42 5.14
C GLY A 66 9.97 6.20 4.22
N ILE A 67 10.15 6.44 2.93
CA ILE A 67 10.28 5.41 1.91
C ILE A 67 11.69 4.83 1.97
N VAL A 68 11.80 3.51 1.97
CA VAL A 68 13.08 2.81 1.85
C VAL A 68 13.25 2.36 0.41
N THR A 69 14.32 2.83 -0.22
CA THR A 69 14.77 2.48 -1.57
C THR A 69 16.10 1.78 -1.47
N VAL A 70 16.25 0.67 -2.16
CA VAL A 70 17.49 -0.12 -2.18
C VAL A 70 17.99 -0.23 -3.61
N SER A 71 19.30 -0.14 -3.84
CA SER A 71 19.90 -0.43 -5.13
C SER A 71 20.01 -1.93 -5.36
N LEU A 72 19.91 -2.30 -6.63
CA LEU A 72 20.42 -3.58 -7.11
C LEU A 72 21.70 -3.31 -7.92
N PRO A 73 22.75 -4.14 -7.76
CA PRO A 73 23.94 -4.06 -8.60
C PRO A 73 23.55 -4.10 -10.07
N SER A 74 24.05 -3.16 -10.83
CA SER A 74 23.64 -3.01 -12.23
C SER A 74 24.12 -4.15 -13.12
N SER A 75 25.23 -4.81 -12.75
CA SER A 75 25.75 -6.04 -13.39
C SER A 75 24.75 -7.21 -13.31
N GLN A 76 23.89 -7.26 -12.31
CA GLN A 76 22.86 -8.29 -12.12
C GLN A 76 21.54 -7.98 -12.84
N LEU A 77 21.47 -6.86 -13.54
CA LEU A 77 20.26 -6.39 -14.22
C LEU A 77 20.41 -6.54 -15.73
N LEU A 78 19.34 -6.97 -16.38
CA LEU A 78 19.23 -6.88 -17.83
C LEU A 78 18.68 -5.50 -18.18
N MET A 79 19.52 -4.66 -18.80
CA MET A 79 19.16 -3.31 -19.21
C MET A 79 19.21 -3.18 -20.73
N ARG A 80 18.16 -2.62 -21.35
CA ARG A 80 18.10 -2.42 -22.78
C ARG A 80 17.44 -1.08 -23.11
N MET A 81 18.07 -0.35 -24.02
CA MET A 81 17.45 0.82 -24.65
C MET A 81 16.48 0.35 -25.71
N LEU A 82 15.25 0.92 -25.72
CA LEU A 82 14.22 0.59 -26.70
C LEU A 82 13.64 1.87 -27.26
N GLU A 83 13.41 1.89 -28.57
CA GLU A 83 12.60 2.90 -29.22
C GLU A 83 11.24 2.30 -29.58
N LEU A 84 10.19 2.83 -28.98
CA LEU A 84 8.85 2.28 -29.07
C LEU A 84 7.89 3.28 -29.71
N PRO A 85 7.03 2.82 -30.66
CA PRO A 85 6.11 3.68 -31.40
C PRO A 85 4.81 3.94 -30.59
N SER A 86 4.94 4.33 -29.34
CA SER A 86 3.83 4.72 -28.46
C SER A 86 4.29 5.72 -27.42
N THR A 87 3.32 6.44 -26.86
CA THR A 87 3.48 7.35 -25.72
C THR A 87 2.53 6.98 -24.58
N ASP A 88 1.67 5.99 -24.78
CA ASP A 88 0.76 5.48 -23.78
C ASP A 88 1.47 4.53 -22.80
N PRO A 89 1.35 4.76 -21.48
CA PRO A 89 2.05 3.97 -20.47
C PRO A 89 1.69 2.49 -20.43
N GLU A 90 0.43 2.13 -20.72
CA GLU A 90 0.01 0.72 -20.68
C GLU A 90 0.49 -0.02 -21.94
N GLU A 91 0.49 0.65 -23.10
CA GLU A 91 1.06 0.12 -24.32
C GLU A 91 2.58 -0.05 -24.19
N LEU A 92 3.28 0.98 -23.69
CA LEU A 92 4.73 0.91 -23.45
C LEU A 92 5.09 -0.26 -22.55
N LYS A 93 4.33 -0.47 -21.46
CA LYS A 93 4.54 -1.59 -20.56
C LYS A 93 4.39 -2.94 -21.25
N GLY A 94 3.37 -3.10 -22.09
CA GLY A 94 3.15 -4.32 -22.88
C GLY A 94 4.29 -4.57 -23.88
N MET A 95 4.70 -3.52 -24.62
CA MET A 95 5.79 -3.60 -25.58
C MET A 95 7.14 -3.91 -24.91
N VAL A 96 7.45 -3.25 -23.79
CA VAL A 96 8.66 -3.52 -23.02
C VAL A 96 8.67 -4.97 -22.54
N GLY A 97 7.55 -5.48 -22.01
CA GLY A 97 7.44 -6.87 -21.56
C GLY A 97 7.76 -7.86 -22.68
N LEU A 98 7.20 -7.65 -23.89
CA LEU A 98 7.46 -8.49 -25.05
C LEU A 98 8.92 -8.44 -25.51
N GLN A 99 9.51 -7.24 -25.54
CA GLN A 99 10.91 -7.07 -25.93
C GLN A 99 11.86 -7.74 -24.93
N MET A 100 11.58 -7.59 -23.65
CA MET A 100 12.40 -8.21 -22.60
C MET A 100 12.29 -9.73 -22.59
N ASP A 101 11.12 -10.31 -22.92
CA ASP A 101 10.94 -11.75 -23.06
C ASP A 101 11.77 -12.34 -24.21
N GLN A 102 11.92 -11.58 -25.31
CA GLN A 102 12.72 -12.01 -26.48
C GLN A 102 14.24 -12.02 -26.24
N ILE A 103 14.74 -11.10 -25.40
CA ILE A 103 16.19 -10.92 -25.20
C ILE A 103 16.69 -11.55 -23.90
N SER A 104 15.79 -11.86 -22.98
CA SER A 104 16.16 -12.46 -21.70
C SER A 104 16.43 -13.95 -21.83
N PRO A 105 17.47 -14.47 -21.14
CA PRO A 105 17.69 -15.92 -21.02
C PRO A 105 16.67 -16.60 -20.09
N PHE A 106 15.85 -15.81 -19.37
CA PHE A 106 14.84 -16.30 -18.43
C PHE A 106 13.44 -15.93 -18.92
N PRO A 107 12.43 -16.79 -18.72
CA PRO A 107 11.04 -16.46 -19.00
C PRO A 107 10.57 -15.21 -18.25
N VAL A 108 9.69 -14.42 -18.86
CA VAL A 108 9.22 -13.12 -18.30
C VAL A 108 8.50 -13.26 -16.97
N ASP A 109 7.88 -14.40 -16.68
CA ASP A 109 7.24 -14.71 -15.39
C ASP A 109 8.24 -14.89 -14.23
N GLN A 110 9.51 -15.19 -14.56
CA GLN A 110 10.61 -15.24 -13.61
C GLN A 110 11.35 -13.90 -13.48
N LEU A 111 10.90 -12.88 -14.16
CA LEU A 111 11.48 -11.55 -14.14
C LEU A 111 10.54 -10.54 -13.47
N THR A 112 11.15 -9.55 -12.88
CA THR A 112 10.49 -8.27 -12.58
C THR A 112 10.97 -7.27 -13.60
N VAL A 113 10.05 -6.83 -14.48
CA VAL A 113 10.36 -5.91 -15.58
C VAL A 113 9.78 -4.53 -15.27
N SER A 114 10.59 -3.50 -15.47
CA SER A 114 10.20 -2.11 -15.36
C SER A 114 10.85 -1.29 -16.48
N TYR A 115 10.44 -0.04 -16.63
CA TYR A 115 11.05 0.85 -17.61
C TYR A 115 11.03 2.31 -17.15
N GLU A 116 11.95 3.09 -17.70
CA GLU A 116 12.01 4.55 -17.53
C GLU A 116 11.95 5.23 -18.88
N VAL A 117 11.13 6.28 -19.00
CA VAL A 117 11.06 7.08 -20.22
C VAL A 117 12.15 8.14 -20.17
N LEU A 118 13.13 8.03 -21.06
CA LEU A 118 14.26 8.96 -21.13
C LEU A 118 13.96 10.14 -22.05
N ARG A 119 13.27 9.89 -23.15
CA ARG A 119 12.82 10.91 -24.10
C ARG A 119 11.49 10.51 -24.73
N GLN A 120 10.62 11.48 -24.91
CA GLN A 120 9.32 11.28 -25.55
C GLN A 120 9.12 12.33 -26.64
N THR A 121 8.62 11.89 -27.79
CA THR A 121 8.16 12.72 -28.89
C THR A 121 6.66 12.52 -29.06
N GLU A 122 6.04 13.10 -30.08
CA GLU A 122 4.58 12.99 -30.28
C GLU A 122 4.09 11.55 -30.41
N ASN A 123 4.86 10.66 -31.08
CA ASN A 123 4.43 9.30 -31.40
C ASN A 123 5.44 8.21 -30.98
N HIS A 124 6.56 8.57 -30.39
CA HIS A 124 7.62 7.61 -30.04
C HIS A 124 8.18 7.94 -28.66
N SER A 125 8.55 6.89 -27.96
CA SER A 125 9.25 6.99 -26.67
C SER A 125 10.55 6.21 -26.72
N ARG A 126 11.65 6.85 -26.30
CA ARG A 126 12.89 6.15 -25.98
C ARG A 126 12.84 5.79 -24.51
N VAL A 127 12.90 4.50 -24.23
CA VAL A 127 12.79 3.97 -22.88
C VAL A 127 14.02 3.11 -22.54
N LEU A 128 14.42 3.15 -21.30
CA LEU A 128 15.31 2.16 -20.70
C LEU A 128 14.45 1.07 -20.08
N ALA A 129 14.48 -0.12 -20.64
CA ALA A 129 13.89 -1.31 -20.05
C ALA A 129 14.89 -1.96 -19.09
N VAL A 130 14.43 -2.32 -17.91
CA VAL A 130 15.24 -2.95 -16.86
C VAL A 130 14.51 -4.18 -16.35
N ALA A 131 15.21 -5.30 -16.27
CA ALA A 131 14.68 -6.52 -15.68
C ALA A 131 15.64 -7.11 -14.66
N ALA A 132 15.08 -7.60 -13.56
CA ALA A 132 15.76 -8.34 -12.50
C ALA A 132 15.16 -9.74 -12.37
N GLN A 133 15.94 -10.72 -11.97
CA GLN A 133 15.42 -12.03 -11.62
C GLN A 133 14.49 -11.91 -10.41
N ARG A 134 13.26 -12.42 -10.53
CA ARG A 134 12.26 -12.40 -9.48
C ARG A 134 12.75 -13.04 -8.18
N LYS A 135 13.50 -14.15 -8.30
CA LYS A 135 14.10 -14.85 -7.17
C LYS A 135 15.03 -13.94 -6.36
N THR A 136 15.88 -13.16 -7.03
CA THR A 136 16.80 -12.20 -6.38
C THR A 136 16.02 -11.11 -5.65
N VAL A 137 15.03 -10.54 -6.31
CA VAL A 137 14.16 -9.50 -5.73
C VAL A 137 13.43 -10.03 -4.50
N ASP A 138 12.82 -11.22 -4.58
CA ASP A 138 12.06 -11.81 -3.47
C ASP A 138 12.98 -12.15 -2.29
N ALA A 139 14.17 -12.71 -2.54
CA ALA A 139 15.15 -13.01 -1.50
C ALA A 139 15.61 -11.77 -0.74
N LEU A 140 15.90 -10.67 -1.46
CA LEU A 140 16.24 -9.39 -0.85
C LEU A 140 15.07 -8.84 -0.01
N GLY A 141 13.86 -8.90 -0.55
CA GLY A 141 12.67 -8.45 0.14
C GLY A 141 12.36 -9.21 1.43
N ASP A 142 12.52 -10.51 1.42
CA ASP A 142 12.30 -11.35 2.61
C ASP A 142 13.37 -11.11 3.69
N LEU A 143 14.60 -10.85 3.29
CA LEU A 143 15.68 -10.49 4.20
C LEU A 143 15.37 -9.17 4.93
N PHE A 144 14.97 -8.13 4.21
CA PHE A 144 14.59 -6.85 4.80
C PHE A 144 13.34 -6.98 5.68
N LYS A 145 12.36 -7.73 5.24
CA LYS A 145 11.11 -8.00 5.97
C LYS A 145 11.36 -8.75 7.29
N ALA A 146 12.33 -9.67 7.33
CA ALA A 146 12.76 -10.35 8.55
C ALA A 146 13.27 -9.37 9.62
N GLN A 147 13.86 -8.24 9.20
CA GLN A 147 14.28 -7.14 10.06
C GLN A 147 13.20 -6.08 10.30
N ASN A 148 11.93 -6.35 9.91
CA ASN A 148 10.81 -5.40 9.94
C ASN A 148 11.04 -4.13 9.12
N VAL A 149 11.89 -4.18 8.11
CA VAL A 149 12.09 -3.14 7.10
C VAL A 149 11.36 -3.55 5.83
N TYR A 150 10.56 -2.65 5.27
CA TYR A 150 9.82 -2.92 4.05
C TYR A 150 10.38 -2.07 2.93
N ILE A 151 11.00 -2.73 1.95
CA ILE A 151 11.46 -2.07 0.73
C ILE A 151 10.22 -1.55 -0.01
N ARG A 152 10.29 -0.30 -0.43
CA ARG A 152 9.20 0.37 -1.14
C ARG A 152 9.58 0.70 -2.57
N SER A 153 10.86 0.75 -2.86
CA SER A 153 11.42 0.98 -4.18
C SER A 153 12.71 0.17 -4.33
N LEU A 154 12.88 -0.47 -5.48
CA LEU A 154 14.12 -1.11 -5.91
C LEU A 154 14.53 -0.47 -7.23
N ASP A 155 15.75 0.01 -7.31
CA ASP A 155 16.26 0.73 -8.46
C ASP A 155 17.65 0.21 -8.86
N ALA A 156 18.07 0.51 -10.08
CA ALA A 156 19.41 0.17 -10.56
C ALA A 156 20.43 1.19 -10.03
N GLU A 157 21.56 0.70 -9.57
CA GLU A 157 22.67 1.52 -9.07
C GLU A 157 23.11 2.58 -10.09
N VAL A 158 23.36 2.18 -11.34
CA VAL A 158 23.80 3.08 -12.40
C VAL A 158 22.82 4.23 -12.66
N LEU A 159 21.54 4.03 -12.42
CA LEU A 159 20.55 5.09 -12.55
C LEU A 159 20.60 6.09 -11.40
N ALA A 160 21.00 5.63 -10.20
CA ALA A 160 21.28 6.53 -9.10
C ALA A 160 22.50 7.40 -9.40
N TRP A 161 23.58 6.80 -9.91
CA TRP A 161 24.76 7.54 -10.41
C TRP A 161 24.37 8.54 -11.49
N TRP A 162 23.60 8.12 -12.50
CA TRP A 162 23.13 9.00 -13.55
C TRP A 162 22.39 10.23 -12.99
N SER A 163 21.55 10.03 -12.01
CA SER A 163 20.79 11.11 -11.39
C SER A 163 21.68 12.06 -10.60
N LEU A 164 22.70 11.55 -9.92
CA LEU A 164 23.70 12.38 -9.21
C LEU A 164 24.53 13.20 -10.19
N LEU A 165 25.01 12.59 -11.27
CA LEU A 165 25.79 13.28 -12.30
C LEU A 165 25.00 14.45 -12.93
N ILE A 166 23.71 14.24 -13.21
CA ILE A 166 22.83 15.32 -13.68
C ILE A 166 22.66 16.40 -12.63
N ALA A 167 22.34 16.02 -11.39
CA ALA A 167 22.07 16.96 -10.31
C ALA A 167 23.29 17.86 -9.98
N HIS A 168 24.50 17.33 -10.19
CA HIS A 168 25.74 18.06 -9.95
C HIS A 168 26.34 18.69 -11.21
N GLY A 169 25.61 18.67 -12.35
CA GLY A 169 26.06 19.31 -13.59
C GLY A 169 27.30 18.66 -14.22
N GLN A 170 27.56 17.39 -13.94
CA GLN A 170 28.71 16.64 -14.45
C GLN A 170 28.47 16.07 -15.85
N VAL A 171 27.27 16.21 -16.40
CA VAL A 171 26.90 15.69 -17.72
C VAL A 171 27.09 16.77 -18.76
N LEU A 172 27.95 16.50 -19.76
CA LEU A 172 28.11 17.36 -20.92
C LEU A 172 26.90 17.18 -21.86
N CYS A 173 26.26 18.28 -22.22
CA CYS A 173 25.06 18.28 -23.06
C CYS A 173 25.36 18.36 -24.56
N GLN A 174 26.62 18.37 -24.97
CA GLN A 174 27.03 18.49 -26.37
C GLN A 174 27.88 17.30 -26.79
N GLY A 175 27.56 16.76 -27.98
CA GLY A 175 28.26 15.63 -28.55
C GLY A 175 27.92 14.30 -27.87
N ARG A 176 28.69 13.26 -28.23
CA ARG A 176 28.57 11.92 -27.62
C ARG A 176 29.67 11.73 -26.60
N VAL A 177 29.29 11.56 -25.35
CA VAL A 177 30.22 11.44 -24.22
C VAL A 177 30.04 10.09 -23.55
N MET A 178 31.13 9.46 -23.16
CA MET A 178 31.15 8.26 -22.34
C MET A 178 31.49 8.61 -20.91
N LEU A 179 30.61 8.22 -19.99
CA LEU A 179 30.79 8.35 -18.55
C LEU A 179 31.09 6.96 -18.01
N ILE A 180 32.19 6.84 -17.31
CA ILE A 180 32.64 5.59 -16.70
C ILE A 180 32.68 5.81 -15.19
N LEU A 181 32.10 4.89 -14.44
CA LEU A 181 32.08 4.91 -12.99
C LEU A 181 32.59 3.55 -12.49
N GLU A 182 33.59 3.59 -11.67
CA GLU A 182 34.13 2.43 -10.98
C GLU A 182 33.94 2.61 -9.49
N GLU A 183 33.20 1.69 -8.91
CA GLU A 183 32.96 1.61 -7.48
C GLU A 183 33.24 0.18 -7.02
N HIS A 184 34.37 -0.03 -6.35
CA HIS A 184 34.81 -1.36 -5.88
C HIS A 184 34.83 -2.41 -7.00
N THR A 185 33.88 -3.36 -7.01
CA THR A 185 33.77 -4.42 -8.02
C THR A 185 32.81 -4.06 -9.16
N GLU A 186 32.04 -2.98 -9.05
CA GLU A 186 31.11 -2.55 -10.11
C GLU A 186 31.77 -1.53 -11.06
N PHE A 187 31.70 -1.84 -12.33
CA PHE A 187 32.13 -0.99 -13.41
C PHE A 187 30.95 -0.62 -14.30
N SER A 188 30.55 0.62 -14.30
CA SER A 188 29.40 1.08 -15.05
C SER A 188 29.78 2.07 -16.13
N MET A 189 29.19 1.93 -17.32
CA MET A 189 29.34 2.84 -18.45
C MET A 189 27.99 3.44 -18.83
N ILE A 190 27.96 4.74 -19.01
CA ILE A 190 26.80 5.47 -19.52
C ILE A 190 27.25 6.24 -20.75
N VAL A 191 26.68 5.94 -21.91
CA VAL A 191 26.92 6.75 -23.10
C VAL A 191 25.78 7.72 -23.29
N VAL A 192 26.12 9.00 -23.42
CA VAL A 192 25.18 10.12 -23.52
C VAL A 192 25.38 10.76 -24.89
N ASP A 193 24.31 10.99 -25.62
CA ASP A 193 24.32 11.67 -26.93
C ASP A 193 23.41 12.90 -26.85
N GLU A 194 23.99 14.09 -27.02
CA GLU A 194 23.29 15.38 -26.87
C GLU A 194 22.51 15.49 -25.54
N GLY A 195 23.13 15.09 -24.44
CA GLY A 195 22.54 15.14 -23.09
C GLY A 195 21.51 14.06 -22.77
N VAL A 196 21.23 13.13 -23.71
CA VAL A 196 20.30 12.01 -23.50
C VAL A 196 21.07 10.69 -23.44
N PRO A 197 20.89 9.85 -22.42
CA PRO A 197 21.56 8.56 -22.37
C PRO A 197 21.06 7.65 -23.50
N VAL A 198 21.99 7.00 -24.18
CA VAL A 198 21.75 6.07 -25.28
C VAL A 198 22.21 4.66 -24.98
N CYS A 199 23.01 4.47 -23.92
CA CYS A 199 23.46 3.16 -23.48
C CYS A 199 23.77 3.19 -22.00
N PHE A 200 23.40 2.10 -21.30
CA PHE A 200 23.85 1.74 -19.97
C PHE A 200 24.43 0.35 -20.02
N ARG A 201 25.63 0.19 -19.48
CA ARG A 201 26.34 -1.08 -19.39
C ARG A 201 26.98 -1.19 -18.02
N SER A 202 26.97 -2.38 -17.43
CA SER A 202 27.66 -2.63 -16.18
C SER A 202 28.30 -4.00 -16.19
N LEU A 203 29.46 -4.08 -15.60
CA LEU A 203 30.27 -5.30 -15.41
C LEU A 203 30.57 -5.46 -13.94
N GLU A 204 30.66 -6.69 -13.48
CA GLU A 204 31.25 -7.00 -12.18
C GLU A 204 32.72 -7.41 -12.40
N LEU A 205 33.63 -6.67 -11.79
CA LEU A 205 35.07 -6.91 -11.89
C LEU A 205 35.52 -7.77 -10.71
N PHE A 206 36.09 -8.94 -11.00
CA PHE A 206 36.54 -9.85 -9.94
C PHE A 206 37.96 -9.60 -9.43
N HIS A 207 38.70 -8.69 -10.05
CA HIS A 207 40.10 -8.36 -9.73
C HIS A 207 40.35 -6.86 -9.81
N ASN A 208 41.47 -6.42 -9.23
CA ASN A 208 41.88 -5.02 -9.26
C ASN A 208 42.33 -4.57 -10.65
N PHE A 209 42.22 -3.29 -10.98
CA PHE A 209 42.68 -2.65 -12.22
C PHE A 209 44.16 -2.85 -12.53
N THR A 210 44.97 -3.28 -11.58
CA THR A 210 46.39 -3.57 -11.81
C THR A 210 46.61 -4.85 -12.63
N ASP A 211 45.55 -5.69 -12.77
CA ASP A 211 45.63 -6.88 -13.60
C ASP A 211 45.37 -6.51 -15.08
N GLU A 212 46.35 -6.84 -15.93
CA GLU A 212 46.26 -6.61 -17.38
C GLU A 212 45.04 -7.30 -18.03
N THR A 213 44.61 -8.41 -17.46
CA THR A 213 43.45 -9.19 -17.92
C THR A 213 42.16 -8.36 -17.72
N VAL A 214 42.01 -7.75 -16.55
CA VAL A 214 40.86 -6.89 -16.22
C VAL A 214 40.86 -5.63 -17.11
N MET A 215 42.04 -5.02 -17.32
CA MET A 215 42.14 -3.86 -18.21
C MET A 215 41.70 -4.19 -19.64
N ARG A 216 42.08 -5.38 -20.15
CA ARG A 216 41.63 -5.86 -21.46
C ARG A 216 40.13 -6.11 -21.50
N GLU A 217 39.57 -6.72 -20.48
CA GLU A 217 38.11 -6.94 -20.36
C GLU A 217 37.32 -5.63 -20.44
N ILE A 218 37.77 -4.60 -19.72
CA ILE A 218 37.18 -3.26 -19.78
C ILE A 218 37.26 -2.68 -21.17
N VAL A 219 38.44 -2.75 -21.83
CA VAL A 219 38.66 -2.22 -23.17
C VAL A 219 37.84 -2.97 -24.21
N ASP A 220 37.68 -4.26 -24.07
CA ASP A 220 36.84 -5.08 -24.93
C ASP A 220 35.37 -4.69 -24.78
N GLU A 221 34.88 -4.51 -23.55
CA GLU A 221 33.50 -4.09 -23.30
C GLU A 221 33.23 -2.67 -23.84
N VAL A 222 34.18 -1.74 -23.70
CA VAL A 222 34.10 -0.43 -24.34
C VAL A 222 34.01 -0.59 -25.86
N SER A 223 34.85 -1.45 -26.45
CA SER A 223 34.87 -1.70 -27.88
C SER A 223 33.55 -2.30 -28.38
N TYR A 224 32.97 -3.26 -27.65
CA TYR A 224 31.65 -3.84 -27.94
C TYR A 224 30.54 -2.80 -27.83
N THR A 225 30.62 -1.94 -26.81
CA THR A 225 29.65 -0.86 -26.61
C THR A 225 29.68 0.13 -27.78
N LEU A 226 30.86 0.56 -28.22
CA LEU A 226 31.03 1.45 -29.36
C LEU A 226 30.49 0.84 -30.64
N LEU A 227 30.81 -0.44 -30.90
CA LEU A 227 30.32 -1.15 -32.09
C LEU A 227 28.80 -1.31 -32.07
N SER A 228 28.23 -1.63 -30.92
CA SER A 228 26.77 -1.71 -30.76
C SER A 228 26.09 -0.36 -31.06
N LEU A 229 26.65 0.71 -30.52
CA LEU A 229 26.13 2.06 -30.76
C LEU A 229 26.28 2.51 -32.23
N GLU A 230 27.39 2.14 -32.88
CA GLU A 230 27.57 2.41 -34.31
C GLU A 230 26.52 1.70 -35.19
N THR A 231 26.21 0.46 -34.78
CA THR A 231 25.20 -0.34 -35.51
C THR A 231 23.78 0.21 -35.30
N GLU A 232 23.47 0.65 -34.07
CA GLU A 232 22.10 1.05 -33.70
C GLU A 232 21.80 2.53 -34.03
N TYR A 233 22.80 3.42 -33.83
CA TYR A 233 22.61 4.88 -33.95
C TYR A 233 23.49 5.52 -35.04
N GLY A 234 24.23 4.72 -35.81
CA GLY A 234 25.18 5.17 -36.80
C GLY A 234 26.51 5.65 -36.19
N ARG A 235 27.48 5.81 -37.06
CA ARG A 235 28.83 6.19 -36.66
C ARG A 235 28.87 7.64 -36.16
N ARG A 236 29.21 7.82 -34.91
CA ARG A 236 29.49 9.13 -34.29
C ARG A 236 30.70 9.00 -33.39
N GLU A 237 31.56 9.98 -33.45
CA GLU A 237 32.76 10.03 -32.63
C GLU A 237 32.42 10.33 -31.17
N ILE A 238 33.17 9.74 -30.27
CA ILE A 238 33.14 10.09 -28.83
C ILE A 238 33.88 11.39 -28.66
N THR A 239 33.25 12.41 -28.13
CA THR A 239 33.82 13.74 -27.94
C THR A 239 34.49 13.91 -26.58
N GLY A 240 34.24 12.98 -25.62
CA GLY A 240 34.85 12.98 -24.30
C GLY A 240 34.63 11.70 -23.55
N VAL A 241 35.59 11.30 -22.75
CA VAL A 241 35.50 10.20 -21.79
C VAL A 241 35.76 10.78 -20.40
N LEU A 242 34.78 10.69 -19.52
CA LEU A 242 34.86 11.09 -18.13
C LEU A 242 34.89 9.84 -17.27
N PHE A 243 35.92 9.65 -16.47
CA PHE A 243 36.08 8.43 -15.69
C PHE A 243 36.20 8.78 -14.19
N TRP A 244 35.22 8.37 -13.42
CA TRP A 244 35.19 8.44 -11.96
C TRP A 244 35.61 7.13 -11.34
N SER A 245 36.57 7.19 -10.41
CA SER A 245 37.09 6.02 -9.69
C SER A 245 37.42 6.40 -8.25
N GLU A 246 37.29 5.46 -7.35
CA GLU A 246 37.82 5.56 -5.98
C GLU A 246 39.30 5.19 -5.89
N SER A 247 39.77 4.42 -6.86
CA SER A 247 41.14 3.88 -6.95
C SER A 247 41.99 4.68 -7.91
N GLU A 248 43.30 4.54 -7.78
CA GLU A 248 44.24 5.12 -8.75
C GLU A 248 44.19 4.30 -10.05
N ILE A 249 43.83 4.95 -11.14
CA ILE A 249 43.66 4.29 -12.44
C ILE A 249 45.04 4.16 -13.12
N PRO A 250 45.40 2.94 -13.56
CA PRO A 250 46.68 2.74 -14.26
C PRO A 250 46.74 3.55 -15.55
N PRO A 251 47.90 4.27 -15.81
CA PRO A 251 48.08 5.03 -17.05
C PRO A 251 47.85 4.18 -18.32
N LEU A 252 48.21 2.90 -18.28
CA LEU A 252 48.02 1.96 -19.39
C LEU A 252 46.55 1.86 -19.76
N LEU A 253 45.62 1.78 -18.79
CA LEU A 253 44.20 1.73 -19.05
C LEU A 253 43.71 3.02 -19.71
N CYS A 254 44.17 4.18 -19.24
CA CYS A 254 43.85 5.46 -19.87
C CYS A 254 44.32 5.52 -21.33
N ASP A 255 45.53 5.04 -21.61
CA ASP A 255 46.10 5.02 -22.97
C ASP A 255 45.29 4.07 -23.88
N LEU A 256 44.91 2.90 -23.41
CA LEU A 256 44.07 1.94 -24.14
C LEU A 256 42.65 2.53 -24.42
N LEU A 257 42.05 3.18 -23.45
CA LEU A 257 40.76 3.84 -23.62
C LEU A 257 40.83 4.99 -24.60
N ARG A 258 41.91 5.81 -24.53
CA ARG A 258 42.19 6.90 -25.47
C ARG A 258 42.31 6.38 -26.90
N GLU A 259 43.04 5.29 -27.10
CA GLU A 259 43.17 4.65 -28.41
C GLU A 259 41.84 4.20 -28.99
N LYS A 260 40.99 3.57 -28.14
CA LYS A 260 39.70 3.04 -28.57
C LYS A 260 38.62 4.13 -28.81
N CYS A 261 38.55 5.11 -27.93
CA CYS A 261 37.57 6.19 -28.03
C CYS A 261 38.00 7.35 -28.94
N GLY A 262 39.29 7.44 -29.25
CA GLY A 262 39.82 8.53 -30.10
C GLY A 262 39.86 9.89 -29.39
N THR A 263 39.72 9.96 -28.10
CA THR A 263 39.65 11.19 -27.30
C THR A 263 40.34 11.03 -25.94
N GLU A 264 40.68 12.15 -25.33
CA GLU A 264 41.29 12.16 -23.99
C GLU A 264 40.33 11.62 -22.92
N VAL A 265 40.90 10.89 -21.94
CA VAL A 265 40.20 10.40 -20.77
C VAL A 265 40.44 11.38 -19.62
N VAL A 266 39.37 11.98 -19.11
CA VAL A 266 39.43 12.90 -17.98
C VAL A 266 39.07 12.12 -16.71
N LEU A 267 40.01 12.05 -15.78
CA LEU A 267 39.87 11.34 -14.53
C LEU A 267 39.27 12.24 -13.44
N HIS A 268 38.36 11.69 -12.72
CA HIS A 268 37.69 12.31 -11.58
C HIS A 268 37.72 11.37 -10.35
N ASP A 269 37.84 11.95 -9.16
CA ASP A 269 37.64 11.19 -7.92
C ASP A 269 36.16 10.94 -7.71
N LEU A 270 35.77 9.68 -7.58
CA LEU A 270 34.38 9.29 -7.35
C LEU A 270 33.82 9.89 -6.04
N ARG A 271 34.68 10.08 -5.05
CA ARG A 271 34.35 10.73 -3.76
C ARG A 271 33.96 12.21 -3.88
N SER A 272 34.18 12.81 -5.05
CA SER A 272 33.72 14.18 -5.34
C SER A 272 32.21 14.26 -5.59
N ILE A 273 31.57 13.13 -5.82
CA ILE A 273 30.13 12.98 -6.01
C ILE A 273 29.52 12.41 -4.72
N PRO A 274 28.30 12.82 -4.33
CA PRO A 274 27.61 12.19 -3.21
C PRO A 274 27.42 10.69 -3.40
N PRO A 275 27.28 9.89 -2.32
CA PRO A 275 27.16 8.46 -2.40
C PRO A 275 25.88 8.00 -3.13
N VAL A 276 25.90 6.81 -3.74
CA VAL A 276 24.76 6.23 -4.47
C VAL A 276 23.47 6.22 -3.65
N SER A 277 23.59 6.00 -2.34
CA SER A 277 22.46 6.05 -1.41
C SER A 277 21.72 7.38 -1.44
N GLU A 278 22.40 8.50 -1.65
CA GLU A 278 21.79 9.82 -1.85
C GLU A 278 21.08 9.90 -3.21
N GLY A 279 21.69 9.38 -4.27
CA GLY A 279 21.10 9.30 -5.61
C GLY A 279 19.79 8.50 -5.64
N LEU A 280 19.75 7.37 -4.94
CA LEU A 280 18.53 6.56 -4.78
C LEU A 280 17.42 7.33 -4.08
N ALA A 281 17.76 8.01 -3.00
CA ALA A 281 16.80 8.83 -2.26
C ALA A 281 16.30 10.01 -3.10
N LEU A 282 17.18 10.66 -3.87
CA LEU A 282 16.88 11.74 -4.80
C LEU A 282 15.89 11.28 -5.87
N ARG A 283 16.17 10.17 -6.56
CA ARG A 283 15.30 9.59 -7.59
C ARG A 283 13.89 9.30 -7.07
N THR A 284 13.81 8.75 -5.87
CA THR A 284 12.52 8.43 -5.22
C THR A 284 11.72 9.68 -4.87
N ILE A 285 12.37 10.79 -4.49
CA ILE A 285 11.72 12.06 -4.16
C ILE A 285 11.26 12.80 -5.40
N GLU A 286 12.09 12.84 -6.44
CA GLU A 286 11.82 13.59 -7.66
C GLU A 286 10.72 12.96 -8.52
N ARG A 287 10.48 11.67 -8.39
CA ARG A 287 9.48 10.86 -9.12
C ARG A 287 9.10 11.49 -10.45
N ARG A 288 9.96 11.32 -11.44
CA ARG A 288 9.61 11.62 -12.84
C ARG A 288 8.54 10.64 -13.30
N LEU A 289 7.74 11.01 -14.28
CA LEU A 289 6.79 10.12 -14.94
C LEU A 289 7.56 8.88 -15.46
N HIS A 290 7.11 7.69 -15.07
CA HIS A 290 7.71 6.41 -15.49
C HIS A 290 9.19 6.24 -15.12
N HIS A 291 9.40 5.98 -13.89
CA HIS A 291 10.64 5.70 -13.21
C HIS A 291 10.80 4.19 -13.02
N VAL A 292 11.99 3.65 -13.15
CA VAL A 292 12.26 2.24 -12.88
C VAL A 292 11.83 1.89 -11.46
N GLU A 293 11.00 0.85 -11.35
CA GLU A 293 10.50 0.33 -10.09
C GLU A 293 10.45 -1.20 -10.17
N LEU A 294 11.45 -1.84 -9.58
CA LEU A 294 11.59 -3.30 -9.61
C LEU A 294 10.90 -4.00 -8.44
N VAL A 295 10.18 -3.25 -7.59
CA VAL A 295 9.36 -3.86 -6.52
C VAL A 295 8.11 -4.50 -7.12
N PRO A 296 7.87 -5.79 -6.83
CA PRO A 296 6.66 -6.47 -7.28
C PRO A 296 5.39 -5.80 -6.74
N ARG A 297 4.37 -5.66 -7.59
CA ARG A 297 3.10 -5.02 -7.22
C ARG A 297 2.44 -5.69 -6.02
N GLU A 298 2.57 -7.01 -5.91
CA GLU A 298 2.03 -7.79 -4.80
C GLU A 298 2.57 -7.35 -3.43
N TRP A 299 3.85 -6.93 -3.36
CA TRP A 299 4.43 -6.42 -2.12
C TRP A 299 3.79 -5.12 -1.69
N ILE A 300 3.54 -4.22 -2.65
CA ILE A 300 2.90 -2.93 -2.41
C ILE A 300 1.48 -3.15 -1.90
N ASP A 301 0.74 -4.06 -2.52
CA ASP A 301 -0.63 -4.40 -2.14
C ASP A 301 -0.71 -5.07 -0.77
N LEU A 302 0.20 -6.01 -0.47
CA LEU A 302 0.30 -6.63 0.85
C LEU A 302 0.62 -5.60 1.95
N GLN A 303 1.53 -4.67 1.69
CA GLN A 303 1.85 -3.60 2.64
C GLN A 303 0.65 -2.66 2.84
N ARG A 304 -0.07 -2.33 1.76
CA ARG A 304 -1.28 -1.50 1.81
C ARG A 304 -2.38 -2.19 2.62
N ARG A 305 -2.62 -3.49 2.38
CA ARG A 305 -3.58 -4.29 3.16
C ARG A 305 -3.21 -4.33 4.65
N LYS A 306 -1.93 -4.59 4.98
CA LYS A 306 -1.47 -4.59 6.38
C LYS A 306 -1.66 -3.24 7.07
N ARG A 307 -1.42 -2.12 6.39
CA ARG A 307 -1.66 -0.77 6.94
C ARG A 307 -3.15 -0.51 7.15
N LEU A 308 -3.99 -0.89 6.19
CA LEU A 308 -5.45 -0.76 6.31
C LEU A 308 -5.99 -1.61 7.45
N MET A 309 -5.53 -2.86 7.59
CA MET A 309 -5.90 -3.73 8.72
C MET A 309 -5.48 -3.14 10.07
N LYS A 310 -4.24 -2.62 10.19
CA LYS A 310 -3.80 -1.95 11.42
C LYS A 310 -4.64 -0.70 11.73
N ALA A 311 -4.95 0.11 10.72
CA ALA A 311 -5.82 1.27 10.90
C ALA A 311 -7.24 0.86 11.32
N ALA A 312 -7.78 -0.20 10.70
CA ALA A 312 -9.09 -0.75 11.05
C ALA A 312 -9.11 -1.31 12.48
N THR A 313 -8.06 -2.03 12.92
CA THR A 313 -7.98 -2.53 14.31
C THR A 313 -7.89 -1.40 15.32
N ILE A 314 -7.09 -0.35 15.04
CA ILE A 314 -7.01 0.83 15.92
C ILE A 314 -8.37 1.56 15.97
N ALA A 315 -9.04 1.73 14.83
CA ALA A 315 -10.36 2.34 14.78
C ALA A 315 -11.39 1.52 15.53
N SER A 316 -11.40 0.18 15.36
CA SER A 316 -12.33 -0.70 16.05
C SER A 316 -12.10 -0.73 17.59
N THR A 317 -10.84 -0.73 18.04
CA THR A 317 -10.53 -0.64 19.46
C THR A 317 -10.93 0.71 20.07
N ALA A 318 -10.75 1.81 19.32
CA ALA A 318 -11.21 3.13 19.75
C ALA A 318 -12.74 3.19 19.87
N VAL A 319 -13.47 2.67 18.89
CA VAL A 319 -14.95 2.60 18.93
C VAL A 319 -15.40 1.74 20.11
N LEU A 320 -14.77 0.58 20.32
CA LEU A 320 -15.10 -0.31 21.42
C LEU A 320 -14.86 0.34 22.78
N SER A 321 -13.76 1.09 22.94
CA SER A 321 -13.44 1.80 24.18
C SER A 321 -14.46 2.92 24.47
N VAL A 322 -14.87 3.68 23.46
CA VAL A 322 -15.92 4.69 23.60
C VAL A 322 -17.26 4.04 23.98
N TRP A 323 -17.58 2.90 23.38
CA TRP A 323 -18.81 2.17 23.68
C TRP A 323 -18.84 1.63 25.10
N LEU A 324 -17.72 1.05 25.56
CA LEU A 324 -17.56 0.61 26.96
C LEU A 324 -17.66 1.78 27.95
N ALA A 325 -17.08 2.93 27.64
CA ALA A 325 -17.19 4.13 28.44
C ALA A 325 -18.65 4.62 28.52
N ALA A 326 -19.38 4.61 27.40
CA ALA A 326 -20.77 4.98 27.36
C ALA A 326 -21.65 4.04 28.23
N ILE A 327 -21.41 2.73 28.15
CA ILE A 327 -22.08 1.74 29.01
C ILE A 327 -21.78 1.99 30.48
N ALA A 328 -20.51 2.27 30.83
CA ALA A 328 -20.11 2.55 32.22
C ALA A 328 -20.79 3.83 32.77
N VAL A 329 -20.87 4.88 31.93
CA VAL A 329 -21.59 6.12 32.29
C VAL A 329 -23.08 5.84 32.46
N ALA A 330 -23.71 5.11 31.51
CA ALA A 330 -25.12 4.75 31.63
C ALA A 330 -25.39 3.90 32.90
N GLY A 331 -24.52 2.96 33.21
CA GLY A 331 -24.59 2.17 34.45
C GLY A 331 -24.44 3.01 35.72
N ALA A 332 -23.53 4.00 35.69
CA ALA A 332 -23.35 4.92 36.83
C ALA A 332 -24.61 5.81 37.00
N VAL A 333 -25.15 6.37 35.93
CA VAL A 333 -26.39 7.15 36.00
C VAL A 333 -27.54 6.32 36.50
N PHE A 334 -27.71 5.10 35.99
CA PHE A 334 -28.75 4.16 36.44
C PHE A 334 -28.60 3.82 37.95
N SER A 335 -27.38 3.60 38.42
CA SER A 335 -27.11 3.32 39.83
C SER A 335 -27.43 4.51 40.73
N ILE A 336 -27.17 5.75 40.27
CA ILE A 336 -27.49 6.98 41.02
C ILE A 336 -29.03 7.17 41.10
N GLU A 337 -29.72 6.95 39.95
CA GLU A 337 -31.19 7.02 39.92
C GLU A 337 -31.83 5.96 40.82
N GLN A 338 -31.30 4.73 40.82
CA GLN A 338 -31.78 3.66 41.64
C GLN A 338 -31.53 3.96 43.15
N ALA A 339 -30.39 4.57 43.50
CA ALA A 339 -30.10 5.00 44.86
C ALA A 339 -31.04 6.14 45.31
N SER A 340 -31.34 7.11 44.41
CA SER A 340 -32.29 8.20 44.71
C SER A 340 -33.72 7.67 44.83
N CYS A 341 -34.12 6.75 43.94
CA CYS A 341 -35.43 6.10 44.01
C CYS A 341 -35.60 5.29 45.32
N ASN A 342 -34.54 4.60 45.77
CA ASN A 342 -34.56 3.88 47.03
C ASN A 342 -34.63 4.80 48.26
N ARG A 343 -34.06 6.03 48.18
CA ARG A 343 -34.22 7.05 49.26
C ARG A 343 -35.66 7.53 49.35
N VAL A 344 -36.26 7.88 48.17
CA VAL A 344 -37.66 8.29 48.10
C VAL A 344 -38.61 7.19 48.57
N ARG A 345 -38.33 5.92 48.20
CA ARG A 345 -39.09 4.76 48.69
C ARG A 345 -39.04 4.60 50.21
N ARG A 346 -37.86 4.80 50.84
CA ARG A 346 -37.71 4.74 52.30
C ARG A 346 -38.46 5.88 53.00
N GLU A 347 -38.52 7.07 52.38
CA GLU A 347 -39.32 8.17 52.96
C GLU A 347 -40.82 7.94 52.75
N ALA A 348 -41.25 7.45 51.58
CA ALA A 348 -42.64 7.11 51.30
C ALA A 348 -43.16 5.98 52.19
N ALA A 349 -42.31 4.98 52.51
CA ALA A 349 -42.69 3.92 53.42
C ALA A 349 -43.09 4.34 54.82
N LYS A 350 -42.66 5.57 55.28
CA LYS A 350 -43.07 6.15 56.55
C LYS A 350 -44.52 6.64 56.55
N TYR A 351 -45.06 6.90 55.34
CA TYR A 351 -46.44 7.41 55.18
C TYR A 351 -47.43 6.38 54.62
N GLU A 352 -46.96 5.12 54.36
CA GLU A 352 -47.75 4.08 53.71
C GLU A 352 -48.87 3.45 54.56
N GLY A 353 -48.81 3.61 55.85
CA GLY A 353 -49.79 3.00 56.73
C GLY A 353 -51.26 3.50 56.50
N PRO A 354 -51.51 4.78 56.50
CA PRO A 354 -52.87 5.31 56.34
C PRO A 354 -53.33 5.38 54.89
N ALA A 355 -52.41 5.45 53.92
CA ALA A 355 -52.76 5.56 52.50
C ALA A 355 -53.21 4.23 51.87
N ARG A 356 -52.73 3.10 52.38
CA ARG A 356 -53.11 1.78 51.87
C ARG A 356 -54.59 1.41 52.13
N ALA A 357 -55.11 1.80 53.29
CA ALA A 357 -56.51 1.52 53.62
C ALA A 357 -57.51 2.26 52.70
N ALA A 358 -57.14 3.44 52.20
CA ALA A 358 -57.97 4.20 51.25
C ALA A 358 -57.77 3.75 49.80
N GLN A 359 -56.57 3.22 49.43
CA GLN A 359 -56.31 2.77 48.08
C GLN A 359 -56.86 1.37 47.79
N THR A 360 -56.88 0.45 48.74
CA THR A 360 -57.43 -0.91 48.56
C THR A 360 -58.92 -0.89 48.18
N ALA A 361 -59.71 -0.05 48.73
CA ALA A 361 -61.14 0.11 48.36
C ALA A 361 -61.33 0.69 46.93
N ARG A 362 -60.39 1.53 46.48
CA ARG A 362 -60.44 2.13 45.17
C ARG A 362 -59.89 1.19 44.06
N GLU A 363 -58.90 0.37 44.41
CA GLU A 363 -58.34 -0.61 43.50
C GLU A 363 -59.24 -1.78 43.18
N GLU A 364 -60.04 -2.24 44.16
CA GLU A 364 -61.08 -3.25 43.91
C GLU A 364 -62.14 -2.81 42.92
N MET A 365 -62.50 -1.53 42.93
CA MET A 365 -63.45 -0.97 42.00
C MET A 365 -62.88 -0.85 40.57
N LEU A 366 -61.64 -0.42 40.43
CA LEU A 366 -60.94 -0.25 39.14
C LEU A 366 -60.50 -1.58 38.51
N ALA A 367 -60.25 -2.61 39.38
CA ALA A 367 -59.85 -3.94 38.91
C ALA A 367 -61.04 -4.64 38.19
N LEU A 368 -62.26 -4.45 38.69
CA LEU A 368 -63.48 -5.02 38.04
C LEU A 368 -63.72 -4.41 36.65
N GLU A 369 -63.43 -3.16 36.44
CA GLU A 369 -63.55 -2.47 35.14
C GLU A 369 -62.54 -2.94 34.10
N LYS A 370 -61.32 -3.23 34.56
CA LYS A 370 -60.20 -3.63 33.71
C LYS A 370 -60.31 -5.11 33.18
N TYR A 371 -61.00 -5.96 33.93
CA TYR A 371 -61.29 -7.35 33.55
C TYR A 371 -62.38 -7.50 32.49
N ALA A 372 -63.20 -6.49 32.26
CA ALA A 372 -64.28 -6.50 31.31
C ALA A 372 -63.84 -6.20 29.85
N ASP A 373 -62.70 -5.53 29.69
CA ASP A 373 -62.21 -5.17 28.35
C ASP A 373 -61.25 -6.23 27.79
N ARG A 374 -61.74 -7.06 26.89
CA ARG A 374 -60.99 -8.12 26.18
C ARG A 374 -60.61 -7.74 24.73
N SER A 375 -60.88 -6.53 24.30
CA SER A 375 -60.64 -6.11 22.93
C SER A 375 -59.14 -6.10 22.59
N HIS A 376 -58.78 -6.68 21.48
CA HIS A 376 -57.42 -6.73 20.89
C HIS A 376 -56.33 -7.41 21.77
N SER A 377 -56.64 -8.63 22.24
CA SER A 377 -55.67 -9.41 23.01
C SER A 377 -54.45 -9.84 22.16
N ALA A 378 -53.30 -10.05 22.83
CA ALA A 378 -52.07 -10.50 22.16
C ALA A 378 -52.27 -11.79 21.33
N LEU A 379 -53.16 -12.70 21.79
CA LEU A 379 -53.48 -13.94 21.11
C LEU A 379 -54.31 -13.71 19.83
N GLU A 380 -55.19 -12.73 19.84
CA GLU A 380 -56.02 -12.34 18.69
C GLU A 380 -55.13 -11.68 17.59
N CYS A 381 -54.24 -10.78 18.01
CA CYS A 381 -53.24 -10.20 17.11
C CYS A 381 -52.32 -11.27 16.50
N LEU A 382 -51.88 -12.24 17.31
CA LEU A 382 -51.01 -13.32 16.87
C LEU A 382 -51.73 -14.27 15.89
N ARG A 383 -53.01 -14.54 16.12
CA ARG A 383 -53.84 -15.36 15.23
C ARG A 383 -53.99 -14.72 13.85
N GLU A 384 -54.25 -13.41 13.81
CA GLU A 384 -54.39 -12.70 12.55
C GLU A 384 -53.07 -12.60 11.79
N ILE A 385 -51.96 -12.36 12.53
CA ILE A 385 -50.60 -12.35 11.96
C ILE A 385 -50.27 -13.73 11.38
N SER A 386 -50.62 -14.80 12.10
CA SER A 386 -50.38 -16.18 11.65
C SER A 386 -51.24 -16.53 10.43
N ALA A 387 -52.49 -16.05 10.36
CA ALA A 387 -53.35 -16.23 9.21
C ALA A 387 -52.91 -15.45 7.97
N ALA A 388 -52.25 -14.35 8.15
CA ALA A 388 -51.71 -13.51 7.07
C ALA A 388 -50.33 -13.99 6.56
N LEU A 389 -49.65 -14.91 7.26
CA LEU A 389 -48.27 -15.32 6.97
C LEU A 389 -48.23 -16.21 5.71
N PRO A 390 -47.52 -15.79 4.64
CA PRO A 390 -47.35 -16.64 3.46
C PRO A 390 -46.21 -17.65 3.64
N ASP A 391 -46.24 -18.72 2.83
CA ASP A 391 -45.21 -19.74 2.85
C ASP A 391 -43.83 -19.18 2.53
N GLY A 392 -42.85 -19.47 3.40
CA GLY A 392 -41.44 -19.02 3.22
C GLY A 392 -41.08 -17.71 3.92
N VAL A 393 -41.96 -17.17 4.74
CA VAL A 393 -41.65 -16.05 5.64
C VAL A 393 -41.58 -16.58 7.08
N GLU A 394 -40.47 -16.30 7.76
CA GLU A 394 -40.26 -16.70 9.15
C GLU A 394 -40.25 -15.46 10.04
N ILE A 395 -41.01 -15.50 11.14
CA ILE A 395 -41.01 -14.44 12.15
C ILE A 395 -40.04 -14.83 13.26
N ASN A 396 -39.04 -13.98 13.48
CA ASN A 396 -37.99 -14.20 14.47
C ASN A 396 -38.31 -13.50 15.81
N SER A 397 -39.15 -12.48 15.81
CA SER A 397 -39.51 -11.73 17.00
C SER A 397 -40.93 -11.13 16.86
N PHE A 398 -41.72 -11.32 17.92
CA PHE A 398 -43.03 -10.72 18.10
C PHE A 398 -43.06 -9.99 19.43
N THR A 399 -43.34 -8.72 19.41
CA THR A 399 -43.46 -7.88 20.58
C THR A 399 -44.83 -7.19 20.56
N TYR A 400 -45.61 -7.44 21.59
CA TYR A 400 -46.97 -6.88 21.75
C TYR A 400 -47.01 -5.89 22.89
N LYS A 401 -47.56 -4.72 22.63
CA LYS A 401 -47.89 -3.71 23.65
C LYS A 401 -49.37 -3.38 23.56
N LYS A 402 -50.15 -3.75 24.62
CA LYS A 402 -51.60 -3.58 24.66
C LYS A 402 -52.01 -2.12 24.42
N GLY A 403 -52.85 -1.87 23.41
CA GLY A 403 -53.37 -0.54 23.06
C GLY A 403 -52.36 0.42 22.39
N GLU A 404 -51.18 -0.08 22.03
CA GLU A 404 -50.18 0.73 21.31
C GLU A 404 -49.87 0.11 19.95
N ALA A 405 -49.03 -0.92 19.91
CA ALA A 405 -48.57 -1.49 18.66
C ALA A 405 -48.08 -2.94 18.83
N VAL A 406 -48.00 -3.62 17.70
CA VAL A 406 -47.34 -4.92 17.53
C VAL A 406 -46.12 -4.74 16.66
N SER A 407 -44.96 -5.16 17.16
CA SER A 407 -43.69 -5.12 16.36
C SER A 407 -43.26 -6.54 16.03
N LEU A 408 -43.00 -6.77 14.72
CA LEU A 408 -42.58 -8.03 14.14
C LEU A 408 -41.21 -7.87 13.49
N ARG A 409 -40.36 -8.88 13.65
CA ARG A 409 -39.14 -8.99 12.86
C ARG A 409 -39.04 -10.38 12.30
N GLY A 410 -38.69 -10.49 11.04
CA GLY A 410 -38.59 -11.76 10.36
C GLY A 410 -37.61 -11.77 9.21
N SER A 411 -37.54 -12.92 8.56
CA SER A 411 -36.70 -13.16 7.39
C SER A 411 -37.44 -13.99 6.34
N SER A 412 -37.12 -13.77 5.08
CA SER A 412 -37.66 -14.51 3.96
C SER A 412 -36.61 -14.72 2.86
N GLY A 413 -36.71 -15.83 2.17
CA GLY A 413 -35.91 -16.12 0.98
C GLY A 413 -36.37 -15.38 -0.28
N ARG A 414 -37.54 -14.74 -0.27
CA ARG A 414 -38.12 -14.00 -1.41
C ARG A 414 -38.65 -12.66 -0.93
N ALA A 415 -38.17 -11.57 -1.53
CA ALA A 415 -38.64 -10.24 -1.18
C ALA A 415 -40.10 -10.00 -1.48
N GLU A 416 -40.65 -10.62 -2.54
CA GLU A 416 -42.06 -10.55 -2.93
C GLU A 416 -43.00 -11.08 -1.85
N ALA A 417 -42.61 -12.18 -1.20
CA ALA A 417 -43.42 -12.77 -0.13
C ALA A 417 -43.53 -11.85 1.10
N VAL A 418 -42.53 -10.99 1.31
CA VAL A 418 -42.56 -9.97 2.38
C VAL A 418 -43.57 -8.87 2.04
N TYR A 419 -43.62 -8.42 0.80
CA TYR A 419 -44.59 -7.40 0.35
C TYR A 419 -46.02 -7.94 0.39
N ASP A 420 -46.26 -9.20 0.00
CA ASP A 420 -47.56 -9.86 0.11
C ASP A 420 -48.00 -9.96 1.57
N PHE A 421 -47.09 -10.25 2.47
CA PHE A 421 -47.36 -10.27 3.91
C PHE A 421 -47.79 -8.90 4.43
N PHE A 422 -47.10 -7.83 4.02
CA PHE A 422 -47.46 -6.45 4.35
C PHE A 422 -48.87 -6.11 3.90
N GLN A 423 -49.21 -6.44 2.67
CA GLN A 423 -50.50 -6.11 2.09
C GLN A 423 -51.66 -6.86 2.81
N LYS A 424 -51.46 -8.13 3.15
CA LYS A 424 -52.43 -8.93 3.91
C LYS A 424 -52.60 -8.45 5.35
N LEU A 425 -51.48 -8.01 5.99
CA LEU A 425 -51.53 -7.50 7.35
C LEU A 425 -52.23 -6.12 7.41
N GLY A 426 -52.03 -5.28 6.39
CA GLY A 426 -52.70 -4.00 6.26
C GLY A 426 -54.21 -4.10 5.91
N ALA A 427 -54.61 -5.24 5.31
CA ALA A 427 -56.03 -5.54 5.00
C ALA A 427 -56.78 -6.16 6.17
N SER A 428 -56.08 -6.63 7.22
CA SER A 428 -56.74 -7.19 8.42
C SER A 428 -57.33 -6.02 9.23
N GLY A 429 -58.61 -6.02 9.49
CA GLY A 429 -59.30 -4.94 10.19
C GLY A 429 -58.90 -4.70 11.66
N ILE A 430 -57.89 -5.38 12.16
CA ILE A 430 -57.39 -5.28 13.54
C ILE A 430 -56.32 -4.20 13.71
N PHE A 431 -55.57 -3.85 12.62
CA PHE A 431 -54.47 -2.87 12.69
C PHE A 431 -54.86 -1.59 11.97
N GLU A 432 -54.72 -0.42 12.65
CA GLU A 432 -55.03 0.89 12.08
C GLU A 432 -53.95 1.44 11.10
N GLY A 433 -52.75 0.86 11.18
CA GLY A 433 -51.64 1.27 10.29
C GLY A 433 -50.50 0.30 10.42
N VAL A 434 -49.98 -0.14 9.27
CA VAL A 434 -48.77 -0.97 9.20
C VAL A 434 -47.64 -0.14 8.64
N LYS A 435 -46.61 0.08 9.44
CA LYS A 435 -45.38 0.80 9.05
C LYS A 435 -44.29 -0.21 8.75
N ASP A 436 -43.75 -0.14 7.54
CA ASP A 436 -42.64 -0.96 7.11
C ASP A 436 -41.30 -0.20 7.23
N GLN A 437 -40.26 -0.93 7.52
CA GLN A 437 -38.87 -0.43 7.34
C GLN A 437 -38.29 -1.10 6.09
N PRO A 438 -37.40 -0.43 5.35
CA PRO A 438 -36.86 -0.97 4.10
C PRO A 438 -36.26 -2.35 4.32
N VAL A 439 -36.68 -3.31 3.46
CA VAL A 439 -36.21 -4.69 3.49
C VAL A 439 -34.70 -4.72 3.17
N SER A 440 -33.91 -5.20 4.10
CA SER A 440 -32.47 -5.36 3.90
C SER A 440 -32.16 -6.77 3.41
N THR A 441 -31.62 -6.87 2.20
CA THR A 441 -31.23 -8.18 1.62
C THR A 441 -29.74 -8.41 1.83
N ARG A 442 -29.38 -9.50 2.47
CA ARG A 442 -28.01 -9.91 2.73
C ARG A 442 -27.78 -11.32 2.21
N THR A 443 -26.67 -11.54 1.52
CA THR A 443 -26.30 -12.89 1.07
C THR A 443 -25.49 -13.58 2.16
N VAL A 444 -26.03 -14.67 2.69
CA VAL A 444 -25.37 -15.52 3.68
C VAL A 444 -25.28 -16.93 3.12
N LYS A 445 -24.05 -17.45 2.94
CA LYS A 445 -23.77 -18.81 2.44
C LYS A 445 -24.57 -19.16 1.17
N ASP A 446 -24.40 -18.36 0.10
CA ASP A 446 -25.04 -18.56 -1.21
C ASP A 446 -26.58 -18.53 -1.24
N ARG A 447 -27.21 -18.05 -0.20
CA ARG A 447 -28.68 -17.80 -0.19
C ARG A 447 -28.95 -16.33 0.11
N ARG A 448 -29.79 -15.72 -0.70
CA ARG A 448 -30.32 -14.37 -0.45
C ARG A 448 -31.36 -14.45 0.65
N VAL A 449 -31.11 -13.78 1.76
CA VAL A 449 -32.09 -13.68 2.86
C VAL A 449 -32.45 -12.20 3.00
N SER A 450 -33.73 -11.93 2.88
CA SER A 450 -34.32 -10.61 3.10
C SER A 450 -34.82 -10.52 4.52
N THR A 451 -34.34 -9.60 5.31
CA THR A 451 -34.82 -9.32 6.67
C THR A 451 -35.75 -8.11 6.65
N PHE A 452 -36.81 -8.21 7.42
CA PHE A 452 -37.80 -7.15 7.54
C PHE A 452 -38.15 -6.84 9.00
N SER A 453 -38.63 -5.62 9.23
CA SER A 453 -39.18 -5.18 10.51
C SER A 453 -40.50 -4.45 10.24
N ILE A 454 -41.55 -4.87 10.90
CA ILE A 454 -42.89 -4.32 10.77
C ILE A 454 -43.35 -3.82 12.11
N THR A 455 -43.98 -2.65 12.14
CA THR A 455 -44.73 -2.17 13.30
C THR A 455 -46.15 -1.87 12.87
N ALA A 456 -47.11 -2.59 13.49
CA ALA A 456 -48.52 -2.41 13.24
C ALA A 456 -49.17 -1.74 14.46
N ASP A 457 -49.78 -0.61 14.22
CA ASP A 457 -50.46 0.15 15.28
C ASP A 457 -51.83 -0.46 15.56
N LEU A 458 -52.15 -0.62 16.86
CA LEU A 458 -53.47 -1.10 17.29
C LEU A 458 -54.40 0.10 17.44
N PRO A 459 -55.73 -0.10 17.17
CA PRO A 459 -56.72 0.94 17.38
C PRO A 459 -56.67 1.38 18.83
N LYS A 460 -56.51 2.69 19.03
CA LYS A 460 -56.56 3.27 20.37
C LYS A 460 -57.98 3.14 20.90
N THR A 461 -58.19 2.31 21.90
CA THR A 461 -59.45 2.32 22.67
C THR A 461 -59.65 3.75 23.18
N LYS A 462 -60.67 4.46 22.65
CA LYS A 462 -61.08 5.74 23.16
C LYS A 462 -61.36 5.63 24.65
N PRO A 463 -60.77 6.45 25.51
CA PRO A 463 -61.24 6.56 26.85
C PRO A 463 -62.63 7.23 26.76
N GLU A 464 -63.69 6.46 27.03
CA GLU A 464 -65.00 7.02 27.29
C GLU A 464 -64.89 8.01 28.45
N GLY A 465 -65.56 9.13 28.25
CA GLY A 465 -65.41 10.39 28.90
C GLY A 465 -65.37 10.39 30.41
N LYS A 466 -64.59 11.31 30.94
CA LYS A 466 -64.77 11.87 32.29
C LYS A 466 -66.13 12.61 32.37
N PRO A 467 -66.84 12.41 33.46
CA PRO A 467 -67.83 13.43 33.85
C PRO A 467 -67.15 14.71 34.37
#